data_8e3f11dc5b06dfc0bfece3b5d1695d69
#
_entry.id   8e3f11dc5b06dfc0bfece3b5d1695d69
#
_cell.length_a   1.000
_cell.length_b   1.000
_cell.length_c   1.000
_cell.angle_alpha   90.00
_cell.angle_beta   90.00
_cell.angle_gamma   90.00
#
_symmetry.space_group_name_H-M   'P 1'
#
loop_
_entity.id
_entity.type
_entity.pdbx_description
1 polymer ?
#
loop_
_entity_poly.entity_id
_entity_poly.type
_entity_poly.pdbx_seq_one_letter_code
_entity_poly.pdbx_strand_id
1 'polypeptide(L)'
;MYISNLSIQNYRTFEKVDFHFDSRVNYVVGDNNIGKSNLLKLLKGITHGLGFRENDFLDADEPIEIWMTLTEEGVKEEIHLHLVQHVQEVVPRLFDADSGDSLPLEYMRCLFYMDFGLFEVPRNMLTDQLVTQVLLLFQECFSYGEDMVDLVEARMNDHGFHLSLPRDNPKQASLDFFRAVFGAVPGGNASHFTDRLIVAIGAVLLAKMKEKKESKAISFENMVITDDKGRRYLTMLLSIDEPELHLHPYLQRAILAFVRAILRNEEPFFLRLVQSVLGVDGLDGQLFVVTHSTDALVNDYRQIIRMYWDEKNRVQAACGASFRFSSEIEKHLIMHFPEVKEAMYSRCTILVEGETEYGSFGYFAQTLGVHLDYHGICLINARGESSISKIAQLIRRFHIPAVCLYDRDVMGEGPKAPYIFYTDYICYEMDVVKACLAAGSRPVLDGVISDMEETGDTVNSALIKKAGSKLGVPKGFYPPKKLKNINPRDEKALEFYYFAWLYGNKGVIIGRALGEHLTEKEIPAAFAKVIEAAKKLAE
;
A
#
# COMPACT_ATOMS: atom_id res chain seq x y z
N MET A 1 -23.27 5.67 -4.69
CA MET A 1 -23.30 6.04 -3.24
C MET A 1 -22.18 5.30 -2.53
N TYR A 2 -21.43 5.94 -1.65
CA TYR A 2 -20.31 5.36 -0.91
C TYR A 2 -20.23 5.94 0.51
N ILE A 3 -19.55 5.24 1.42
CA ILE A 3 -19.25 5.77 2.76
C ILE A 3 -18.06 6.70 2.65
N SER A 4 -18.22 7.99 2.94
CA SER A 4 -17.12 8.97 2.94
C SER A 4 -16.45 9.09 4.31
N ASN A 5 -17.25 9.03 5.40
CA ASN A 5 -16.75 9.12 6.77
C ASN A 5 -17.44 8.09 7.67
N LEU A 6 -16.68 7.61 8.65
CA LEU A 6 -17.17 6.68 9.65
C LEU A 6 -16.46 6.96 10.98
N SER A 7 -17.24 7.34 12.00
CA SER A 7 -16.76 7.47 13.38
C SER A 7 -17.33 6.34 14.20
N ILE A 8 -16.47 5.63 14.92
CA ILE A 8 -16.85 4.43 15.69
C ILE A 8 -16.47 4.65 17.15
N GLN A 9 -17.37 4.37 18.05
CA GLN A 9 -17.13 4.42 19.49
C GLN A 9 -17.57 3.13 20.16
N ASN A 10 -16.76 2.65 21.10
CA ASN A 10 -17.03 1.49 21.96
C ASN A 10 -17.24 0.16 21.23
N TYR A 11 -16.57 -0.07 20.08
CA TYR A 11 -16.70 -1.32 19.34
C TYR A 11 -15.39 -2.13 19.36
N ARG A 12 -15.37 -3.28 20.02
CA ARG A 12 -14.23 -4.22 20.12
C ARG A 12 -12.95 -3.51 20.55
N THR A 13 -12.00 -3.33 19.61
CA THR A 13 -10.72 -2.63 19.85
C THR A 13 -10.82 -1.11 19.66
N PHE A 14 -11.96 -0.61 19.21
CA PHE A 14 -12.17 0.80 18.90
C PHE A 14 -12.84 1.50 20.07
N GLU A 15 -12.04 2.20 20.90
CA GLU A 15 -12.57 3.09 21.93
C GLU A 15 -13.26 4.30 21.28
N LYS A 16 -12.51 5.01 20.42
CA LYS A 16 -13.02 6.06 19.54
C LYS A 16 -12.07 6.22 18.37
N VAL A 17 -12.54 6.02 17.15
CA VAL A 17 -11.73 6.12 15.93
C VAL A 17 -12.55 6.72 14.78
N ASP A 18 -11.91 7.60 14.01
CA ASP A 18 -12.50 8.27 12.86
C ASP A 18 -11.81 7.80 11.57
N PHE A 19 -12.61 7.42 10.58
CA PHE A 19 -12.15 7.02 9.25
C PHE A 19 -12.66 8.00 8.21
N HIS A 20 -11.78 8.35 7.26
CA HIS A 20 -12.12 9.07 6.04
C HIS A 20 -11.75 8.20 4.84
N PHE A 21 -12.72 7.89 4.01
CA PHE A 21 -12.56 6.93 2.94
C PHE A 21 -12.43 7.59 1.57
N ASP A 22 -11.63 6.99 0.71
CA ASP A 22 -11.66 7.23 -0.73
C ASP A 22 -12.95 6.66 -1.31
N SER A 23 -13.54 7.35 -2.29
CA SER A 23 -14.81 6.96 -2.89
C SER A 23 -14.77 5.61 -3.62
N ARG A 24 -13.59 5.11 -3.98
CA ARG A 24 -13.43 3.94 -4.84
C ARG A 24 -12.70 2.79 -4.16
N VAL A 25 -11.53 3.05 -3.55
CA VAL A 25 -10.69 1.97 -3.01
C VAL A 25 -10.03 2.41 -1.71
N ASN A 26 -10.06 1.54 -0.72
CA ASN A 26 -9.49 1.76 0.59
C ASN A 26 -8.61 0.58 1.01
N TYR A 27 -7.30 0.79 1.06
CA TYR A 27 -6.33 -0.18 1.55
C TYR A 27 -6.07 0.05 3.04
N VAL A 28 -6.49 -0.90 3.86
CA VAL A 28 -6.34 -0.83 5.31
C VAL A 28 -5.08 -1.58 5.72
N VAL A 29 -4.11 -0.85 6.26
CA VAL A 29 -2.81 -1.36 6.71
C VAL A 29 -2.58 -1.05 8.18
N GLY A 30 -1.62 -1.70 8.81
CA GLY A 30 -1.27 -1.53 10.21
C GLY A 30 -0.82 -2.84 10.85
N ASP A 31 -0.43 -2.79 12.12
CA ASP A 31 0.08 -3.93 12.86
C ASP A 31 -0.90 -5.10 12.93
N ASN A 32 -0.38 -6.29 13.21
CA ASN A 32 -1.22 -7.46 13.47
C ASN A 32 -2.09 -7.20 14.72
N ASN A 33 -3.30 -7.71 14.68
CA ASN A 33 -4.29 -7.62 15.78
C ASN A 33 -4.76 -6.20 16.13
N ILE A 34 -4.41 -5.17 15.36
CA ILE A 34 -4.86 -3.79 15.62
C ILE A 34 -6.38 -3.59 15.36
N GLY A 35 -7.03 -4.55 14.71
CA GLY A 35 -8.47 -4.48 14.47
C GLY A 35 -8.87 -4.22 13.01
N LYS A 36 -7.97 -4.40 12.03
CA LYS A 36 -8.28 -4.21 10.60
C LYS A 36 -9.51 -5.01 10.16
N SER A 37 -9.54 -6.31 10.46
CA SER A 37 -10.69 -7.18 10.16
C SER A 37 -11.94 -6.84 11.00
N ASN A 38 -11.80 -6.12 12.15
CA ASN A 38 -12.94 -5.62 12.91
C ASN A 38 -13.70 -4.53 12.15
N LEU A 39 -12.98 -3.67 11.40
CA LEU A 39 -13.59 -2.68 10.51
C LEU A 39 -14.47 -3.37 9.45
N LEU A 40 -13.96 -4.43 8.79
CA LEU A 40 -14.74 -5.17 7.79
C LEU A 40 -15.97 -5.85 8.41
N LYS A 41 -15.82 -6.45 9.60
CA LYS A 41 -16.94 -7.05 10.35
C LYS A 41 -18.00 -6.01 10.72
N LEU A 42 -17.57 -4.81 11.12
CA LEU A 42 -18.46 -3.70 11.41
C LEU A 42 -19.24 -3.29 10.16
N LEU A 43 -18.56 -3.03 9.04
CA LEU A 43 -19.19 -2.66 7.76
C LEU A 43 -20.24 -3.72 7.34
N LYS A 44 -19.92 -4.99 7.49
CA LYS A 44 -20.85 -6.10 7.25
C LYS A 44 -22.06 -6.04 8.18
N GLY A 45 -21.83 -5.83 9.47
CA GLY A 45 -22.90 -5.76 10.47
C GLY A 45 -23.89 -4.62 10.20
N ILE A 46 -23.37 -3.41 10.02
CA ILE A 46 -24.21 -2.22 9.80
C ILE A 46 -25.00 -2.30 8.50
N THR A 47 -24.38 -2.72 7.39
CA THR A 47 -25.05 -2.82 6.08
C THR A 47 -26.11 -3.92 6.02
N HIS A 48 -26.01 -4.94 6.86
CA HIS A 48 -27.05 -5.98 6.99
C HIS A 48 -28.11 -5.63 8.04
N GLY A 49 -27.95 -4.54 8.79
CA GLY A 49 -28.83 -4.19 9.91
C GLY A 49 -28.78 -5.23 11.03
N LEU A 50 -27.62 -5.84 11.26
CA LEU A 50 -27.41 -6.82 12.32
C LEU A 50 -27.09 -6.11 13.64
N GLY A 51 -27.59 -6.67 14.75
CA GLY A 51 -27.20 -6.22 16.08
C GLY A 51 -25.80 -6.67 16.48
N PHE A 52 -25.22 -5.93 17.39
CA PHE A 52 -23.94 -6.24 18.03
C PHE A 52 -24.18 -7.14 19.24
N ARG A 53 -23.26 -8.09 19.44
CA ARG A 53 -23.30 -9.02 20.58
C ARG A 53 -22.52 -8.43 21.75
N GLU A 54 -22.72 -8.95 22.96
CA GLU A 54 -22.00 -8.52 24.16
C GLU A 54 -20.48 -8.44 23.97
N ASN A 55 -19.87 -9.42 23.29
CA ASN A 55 -18.43 -9.44 22.98
C ASN A 55 -17.98 -8.39 21.95
N ASP A 56 -18.89 -7.66 21.34
CA ASP A 56 -18.58 -6.56 20.42
C ASP A 56 -18.44 -5.22 21.16
N PHE A 57 -18.91 -5.11 22.42
CA PHE A 57 -18.75 -3.94 23.25
C PHE A 57 -17.37 -3.95 23.92
N LEU A 58 -16.65 -2.84 23.82
CA LEU A 58 -15.38 -2.65 24.55
C LEU A 58 -15.67 -2.44 26.05
N ASP A 59 -16.69 -1.61 26.35
CA ASP A 59 -17.25 -1.39 27.67
C ASP A 59 -18.76 -1.68 27.60
N ALA A 60 -19.23 -2.63 28.42
CA ALA A 60 -20.63 -3.06 28.43
C ALA A 60 -21.58 -2.01 29.04
N ASP A 61 -21.05 -1.05 29.81
CA ASP A 61 -21.86 0.02 30.42
C ASP A 61 -22.11 1.18 29.44
N GLU A 62 -21.35 1.26 28.36
CA GLU A 62 -21.45 2.30 27.33
C GLU A 62 -22.08 1.74 26.04
N PRO A 63 -22.83 2.54 25.26
CA PRO A 63 -23.37 2.10 23.97
C PRO A 63 -22.27 1.99 22.92
N ILE A 64 -22.48 1.11 21.93
CA ILE A 64 -21.79 1.23 20.64
C ILE A 64 -22.46 2.37 19.87
N GLU A 65 -21.67 3.36 19.46
CA GLU A 65 -22.15 4.47 18.65
C GLU A 65 -21.36 4.57 17.34
N ILE A 66 -22.08 4.76 16.24
CA ILE A 66 -21.49 4.84 14.90
C ILE A 66 -22.13 6.01 14.16
N TRP A 67 -21.31 6.97 13.76
CA TRP A 67 -21.70 8.04 12.86
C TRP A 67 -21.15 7.73 11.47
N MET A 68 -22.00 7.81 10.47
CA MET A 68 -21.66 7.48 9.10
C MET A 68 -22.18 8.55 8.14
N THR A 69 -21.30 8.99 7.24
CA THR A 69 -21.69 9.88 6.14
C THR A 69 -21.70 9.09 4.84
N LEU A 70 -22.86 9.08 4.18
CA LEU A 70 -23.02 8.56 2.82
C LEU A 70 -22.98 9.71 1.83
N THR A 71 -22.19 9.56 0.78
CA THR A 71 -22.01 10.56 -0.27
C THR A 71 -22.30 9.92 -1.63
N GLU A 72 -22.96 10.65 -2.51
CA GLU A 72 -23.18 10.25 -3.90
C GLU A 72 -22.34 11.13 -4.83
N GLU A 73 -21.65 10.52 -5.80
CA GLU A 73 -20.77 11.26 -6.71
C GLU A 73 -21.60 12.21 -7.60
N GLY A 74 -21.32 13.51 -7.53
CA GLY A 74 -22.06 14.54 -8.26
C GLY A 74 -23.27 15.15 -7.54
N VAL A 75 -23.68 14.59 -6.41
CA VAL A 75 -24.75 15.12 -5.54
C VAL A 75 -24.09 15.92 -4.41
N LYS A 76 -24.64 17.11 -4.09
CA LYS A 76 -24.12 17.95 -3.01
C LYS A 76 -24.64 17.59 -1.63
N GLU A 77 -25.74 16.90 -1.57
CA GLU A 77 -26.38 16.51 -0.31
C GLU A 77 -25.72 15.23 0.20
N GLU A 78 -25.19 15.30 1.42
CA GLU A 78 -24.66 14.16 2.14
C GLU A 78 -25.74 13.63 3.08
N ILE A 79 -25.73 12.33 3.34
CA ILE A 79 -26.65 11.70 4.29
C ILE A 79 -25.86 11.35 5.53
N HIS A 80 -26.24 11.96 6.65
CA HIS A 80 -25.58 11.74 7.94
C HIS A 80 -26.42 10.82 8.81
N LEU A 81 -25.86 9.67 9.16
CA LEU A 81 -26.55 8.64 9.93
C LEU A 81 -25.86 8.43 11.28
N HIS A 82 -26.66 8.22 12.32
CA HIS A 82 -26.22 7.88 13.67
C HIS A 82 -26.87 6.58 14.12
N LEU A 83 -26.06 5.58 14.41
CA LEU A 83 -26.48 4.25 14.85
C LEU A 83 -26.01 4.05 16.30
N VAL A 84 -26.93 3.61 17.17
CA VAL A 84 -26.70 3.41 18.60
C VAL A 84 -27.25 2.06 19.04
N GLN A 85 -26.47 1.30 19.80
CA GLN A 85 -26.96 0.08 20.44
C GLN A 85 -26.38 -0.04 21.86
N HIS A 86 -27.24 -0.27 22.84
CA HIS A 86 -26.86 -0.71 24.19
C HIS A 86 -26.76 -2.23 24.25
N VAL A 87 -26.00 -2.76 25.20
CA VAL A 87 -25.75 -4.21 25.34
C VAL A 87 -27.02 -5.02 25.55
N GLN A 88 -28.04 -4.43 26.14
CA GLN A 88 -29.33 -5.08 26.38
C GLN A 88 -30.25 -5.10 25.13
N GLU A 89 -29.92 -4.35 24.10
CA GLU A 89 -30.69 -4.25 22.87
C GLU A 89 -30.25 -5.33 21.87
N VAL A 90 -31.20 -5.93 21.18
CA VAL A 90 -30.93 -7.00 20.19
C VAL A 90 -30.48 -6.42 18.85
N VAL A 91 -31.01 -5.24 18.52
CA VAL A 91 -30.70 -4.53 17.26
C VAL A 91 -30.39 -3.07 17.53
N PRO A 92 -29.56 -2.42 16.74
CA PRO A 92 -29.28 -1.00 16.90
C PRO A 92 -30.48 -0.14 16.51
N ARG A 93 -30.51 1.08 17.04
CA ARG A 93 -31.43 2.15 16.62
C ARG A 93 -30.70 3.05 15.64
N LEU A 94 -31.38 3.43 14.57
CA LEU A 94 -30.84 4.31 13.53
C LEU A 94 -31.56 5.66 13.57
N PHE A 95 -30.78 6.72 13.42
CA PHE A 95 -31.27 8.10 13.41
C PHE A 95 -30.65 8.84 12.21
N ASP A 96 -31.40 9.79 11.67
CA ASP A 96 -30.83 10.87 10.88
C ASP A 96 -30.04 11.78 11.85
N ALA A 97 -28.74 11.97 11.57
CA ALA A 97 -27.86 12.67 12.49
C ALA A 97 -28.10 14.20 12.49
N ASP A 98 -28.71 14.75 11.44
CA ASP A 98 -28.96 16.18 11.30
C ASP A 98 -30.30 16.59 11.97
N SER A 99 -31.36 15.80 11.75
CA SER A 99 -32.69 16.08 12.33
C SER A 99 -32.90 15.42 13.69
N GLY A 100 -32.20 14.32 13.98
CA GLY A 100 -32.42 13.47 15.14
C GLY A 100 -33.65 12.53 15.01
N ASP A 101 -34.26 12.47 13.83
CA ASP A 101 -35.40 11.62 13.58
C ASP A 101 -35.02 10.15 13.53
N SER A 102 -35.84 9.26 14.09
CA SER A 102 -35.63 7.83 14.02
C SER A 102 -35.91 7.29 12.63
N LEU A 103 -34.98 6.53 12.10
CA LEU A 103 -35.06 5.88 10.80
C LEU A 103 -35.23 4.35 10.95
N PRO A 104 -35.92 3.69 10.01
CA PRO A 104 -35.99 2.23 10.00
C PRO A 104 -34.61 1.64 9.64
N LEU A 105 -34.22 0.52 10.26
CA LEU A 105 -32.96 -0.16 10.00
C LEU A 105 -32.80 -0.62 8.53
N GLU A 106 -33.92 -0.83 7.84
CA GLU A 106 -33.94 -1.15 6.40
C GLU A 106 -33.23 -0.08 5.56
N TYR A 107 -33.13 1.16 6.06
CA TYR A 107 -32.40 2.23 5.39
C TYR A 107 -30.91 1.91 5.25
N MET A 108 -30.32 1.15 6.20
CA MET A 108 -28.92 0.69 6.12
C MET A 108 -28.68 -0.31 4.99
N ARG A 109 -29.75 -0.91 4.47
CA ARG A 109 -29.69 -1.88 3.36
C ARG A 109 -29.66 -1.21 1.97
N CYS A 110 -29.37 0.09 1.91
CA CYS A 110 -29.12 0.81 0.66
C CYS A 110 -27.77 0.46 0.02
N LEU A 111 -26.87 -0.23 0.74
CA LEU A 111 -25.58 -0.67 0.26
C LEU A 111 -25.53 -2.20 0.24
N PHE A 112 -25.22 -2.76 -0.92
CA PHE A 112 -24.97 -4.18 -1.06
C PHE A 112 -23.57 -4.53 -0.56
N TYR A 113 -23.47 -5.13 0.63
CA TYR A 113 -22.19 -5.60 1.16
C TYR A 113 -21.87 -7.00 0.68
N MET A 114 -20.67 -7.19 0.18
CA MET A 114 -20.13 -8.49 -0.19
C MET A 114 -18.73 -8.68 0.39
N ASP A 115 -18.58 -9.76 1.15
CA ASP A 115 -17.30 -10.26 1.63
C ASP A 115 -16.77 -11.28 0.62
N PHE A 116 -15.63 -11.00 0.05
CA PHE A 116 -15.05 -11.83 -1.00
C PHE A 116 -13.75 -12.47 -0.51
N GLY A 117 -13.86 -13.72 -0.10
CA GLY A 117 -12.70 -14.56 0.18
C GLY A 117 -12.05 -15.03 -1.11
N LEU A 118 -10.96 -14.41 -1.53
CA LEU A 118 -10.20 -14.84 -2.72
C LEU A 118 -9.74 -16.30 -2.64
N PHE A 119 -9.57 -16.82 -1.43
CA PHE A 119 -9.11 -18.21 -1.18
C PHE A 119 -10.15 -19.28 -1.42
N GLU A 120 -11.40 -18.92 -1.26
CA GLU A 120 -12.47 -19.85 -1.51
C GLU A 120 -12.58 -20.17 -3.00
N VAL A 121 -12.12 -19.24 -3.86
CA VAL A 121 -12.21 -19.42 -5.31
C VAL A 121 -11.28 -20.53 -5.84
N PRO A 122 -9.98 -20.59 -5.55
CA PRO A 122 -9.12 -21.65 -6.07
C PRO A 122 -9.40 -23.04 -5.49
N ARG A 123 -9.75 -23.13 -4.21
CA ARG A 123 -10.02 -24.41 -3.53
C ARG A 123 -11.42 -24.95 -3.78
N ASN A 124 -12.40 -24.06 -3.90
CA ASN A 124 -13.81 -24.39 -4.10
C ASN A 124 -14.23 -24.28 -5.57
N MET A 125 -13.33 -23.93 -6.48
CA MET A 125 -13.58 -23.94 -7.93
C MET A 125 -14.13 -25.26 -8.45
N LEU A 126 -13.92 -26.34 -7.72
CA LEU A 126 -14.30 -27.71 -8.08
C LEU A 126 -15.47 -28.22 -7.23
N THR A 127 -16.13 -27.40 -6.40
CA THR A 127 -17.33 -27.85 -5.71
C THR A 127 -18.49 -27.91 -6.69
N ASP A 128 -19.25 -28.99 -6.66
CA ASP A 128 -20.40 -29.21 -7.54
C ASP A 128 -21.40 -28.04 -7.49
N GLN A 129 -21.56 -27.43 -6.33
CA GLN A 129 -22.46 -26.29 -6.15
C GLN A 129 -21.98 -25.05 -6.90
N LEU A 130 -20.69 -24.69 -6.82
CA LEU A 130 -20.13 -23.56 -7.54
C LEU A 130 -20.15 -23.80 -9.05
N VAL A 131 -19.77 -25.01 -9.48
CA VAL A 131 -19.85 -25.45 -10.89
C VAL A 131 -21.27 -25.28 -11.41
N THR A 132 -22.26 -25.75 -10.66
CA THR A 132 -23.66 -25.62 -11.04
C THR A 132 -24.10 -24.15 -11.13
N GLN A 133 -23.72 -23.30 -10.17
CA GLN A 133 -24.04 -21.87 -10.19
C GLN A 133 -23.43 -21.16 -11.40
N VAL A 134 -22.16 -21.44 -11.70
CA VAL A 134 -21.47 -20.85 -12.87
C VAL A 134 -22.11 -21.33 -14.17
N LEU A 135 -22.44 -22.60 -14.29
CA LEU A 135 -23.15 -23.15 -15.47
C LEU A 135 -24.51 -22.52 -15.68
N LEU A 136 -25.31 -22.37 -14.62
CA LEU A 136 -26.61 -21.71 -14.67
C LEU A 136 -26.47 -20.25 -15.10
N LEU A 137 -25.48 -19.55 -14.57
CA LEU A 137 -25.19 -18.17 -14.93
C LEU A 137 -24.90 -18.02 -16.42
N PHE A 138 -24.00 -18.86 -16.96
CA PHE A 138 -23.67 -18.82 -18.38
C PHE A 138 -24.85 -19.26 -19.25
N GLN A 139 -25.62 -20.23 -18.82
CA GLN A 139 -26.81 -20.64 -19.53
C GLN A 139 -27.83 -19.51 -19.66
N GLU A 140 -28.00 -18.67 -18.64
CA GLU A 140 -28.84 -17.48 -18.69
C GLU A 140 -28.25 -16.41 -19.61
N CYS A 141 -26.94 -16.12 -19.52
CA CYS A 141 -26.28 -15.18 -20.40
C CYS A 141 -26.48 -15.51 -21.88
N PHE A 142 -26.34 -16.77 -22.26
CA PHE A 142 -26.58 -17.23 -23.63
C PHE A 142 -28.05 -17.21 -24.05
N SER A 143 -28.98 -17.13 -23.13
CA SER A 143 -30.39 -16.96 -23.43
C SER A 143 -30.76 -15.51 -23.84
N TYR A 144 -29.89 -14.54 -23.60
CA TYR A 144 -30.16 -13.11 -23.82
C TYR A 144 -29.68 -12.53 -25.16
N GLY A 145 -29.06 -13.32 -26.04
CA GLY A 145 -28.74 -12.92 -27.41
C GLY A 145 -27.40 -13.38 -27.96
N GLU A 146 -27.29 -13.35 -29.29
CA GLU A 146 -26.11 -13.76 -30.05
C GLU A 146 -24.88 -12.90 -29.71
N ASP A 147 -25.07 -11.61 -29.43
CA ASP A 147 -23.98 -10.67 -29.08
C ASP A 147 -23.14 -11.13 -27.89
N MET A 148 -23.74 -11.82 -26.94
CA MET A 148 -23.01 -12.31 -25.77
C MET A 148 -22.09 -13.48 -26.11
N VAL A 149 -22.50 -14.36 -27.03
CA VAL A 149 -21.68 -15.46 -27.52
C VAL A 149 -20.45 -14.91 -28.23
N ASP A 150 -20.65 -13.95 -29.14
CA ASP A 150 -19.56 -13.32 -29.88
C ASP A 150 -18.57 -12.61 -28.96
N LEU A 151 -19.06 -11.95 -27.91
CA LEU A 151 -18.21 -11.28 -26.93
C LEU A 151 -17.37 -12.26 -26.10
N VAL A 152 -17.98 -13.38 -25.67
CA VAL A 152 -17.28 -14.44 -24.93
C VAL A 152 -16.23 -15.08 -25.82
N GLU A 153 -16.56 -15.43 -27.07
CA GLU A 153 -15.61 -15.99 -28.02
C GLU A 153 -14.45 -15.04 -28.27
N ALA A 154 -14.72 -13.77 -28.56
CA ALA A 154 -13.68 -12.76 -28.78
C ALA A 154 -12.76 -12.63 -27.57
N ARG A 155 -13.32 -12.50 -26.37
CA ARG A 155 -12.53 -12.38 -25.14
C ARG A 155 -11.69 -13.62 -24.86
N MET A 156 -12.23 -14.81 -25.07
CA MET A 156 -11.50 -16.04 -24.85
C MET A 156 -10.42 -16.27 -25.92
N ASN A 157 -10.69 -15.89 -27.16
CA ASN A 157 -9.71 -15.98 -28.24
C ASN A 157 -8.55 -14.97 -28.05
N ASP A 158 -8.82 -13.75 -27.56
CA ASP A 158 -7.80 -12.78 -27.16
C ASP A 158 -6.86 -13.35 -26.07
N HIS A 159 -7.39 -14.23 -25.23
CA HIS A 159 -6.61 -14.95 -24.21
C HIS A 159 -6.07 -16.31 -24.70
N GLY A 160 -6.13 -16.60 -25.97
CA GLY A 160 -5.52 -17.79 -26.59
C GLY A 160 -6.28 -19.12 -26.38
N PHE A 161 -7.57 -19.07 -26.03
CA PHE A 161 -8.36 -20.29 -25.82
C PHE A 161 -8.92 -20.92 -27.12
N HIS A 162 -8.95 -20.16 -28.22
CA HIS A 162 -9.48 -20.60 -29.54
C HIS A 162 -10.84 -21.28 -29.42
N LEU A 163 -11.75 -20.63 -28.72
CA LEU A 163 -13.06 -21.16 -28.41
C LEU A 163 -14.06 -20.79 -29.52
N SER A 164 -14.85 -21.75 -29.98
CA SER A 164 -16.04 -21.52 -30.78
C SER A 164 -17.25 -22.12 -30.07
N LEU A 165 -18.25 -21.31 -29.74
CA LEU A 165 -19.38 -21.72 -28.93
C LEU A 165 -20.60 -22.05 -29.81
N PRO A 166 -21.32 -23.15 -29.57
CA PRO A 166 -22.54 -23.49 -30.30
C PRO A 166 -23.66 -22.48 -29.93
N ARG A 167 -24.19 -21.81 -30.95
CA ARG A 167 -25.20 -20.74 -30.79
C ARG A 167 -26.62 -21.25 -30.53
N ASP A 168 -26.89 -22.42 -31.04
CA ASP A 168 -28.18 -23.13 -31.01
C ASP A 168 -28.40 -23.94 -29.73
N ASN A 169 -27.37 -24.11 -28.91
CA ASN A 169 -27.44 -24.88 -27.67
C ASN A 169 -26.73 -24.16 -26.50
N PRO A 170 -27.43 -23.23 -25.81
CA PRO A 170 -26.86 -22.47 -24.71
C PRO A 170 -26.27 -23.33 -23.57
N LYS A 171 -26.86 -24.51 -23.32
CA LYS A 171 -26.35 -25.42 -22.30
C LYS A 171 -25.00 -26.03 -22.72
N GLN A 172 -24.85 -26.41 -23.97
CA GLN A 172 -23.59 -26.93 -24.47
C GLN A 172 -22.53 -25.84 -24.54
N ALA A 173 -22.89 -24.62 -24.98
CA ALA A 173 -22.01 -23.46 -24.98
C ALA A 173 -21.49 -23.14 -23.57
N SER A 174 -22.35 -23.18 -22.54
CA SER A 174 -21.96 -23.01 -21.14
C SER A 174 -21.01 -24.09 -20.66
N LEU A 175 -21.24 -25.35 -21.04
CA LEU A 175 -20.36 -26.46 -20.69
C LEU A 175 -18.99 -26.37 -21.38
N ASP A 176 -18.95 -26.00 -22.65
CA ASP A 176 -17.71 -25.87 -23.41
C ASP A 176 -16.90 -24.64 -22.91
N PHE A 177 -17.55 -23.54 -22.61
CA PHE A 177 -16.94 -22.39 -21.94
C PHE A 177 -16.36 -22.80 -20.58
N PHE A 178 -17.15 -23.51 -19.76
CA PHE A 178 -16.69 -23.99 -18.46
C PHE A 178 -15.47 -24.91 -18.59
N ARG A 179 -15.48 -25.83 -19.54
CA ARG A 179 -14.33 -26.71 -19.82
C ARG A 179 -13.10 -25.92 -20.28
N ALA A 180 -13.28 -24.93 -21.14
CA ALA A 180 -12.18 -24.08 -21.60
C ALA A 180 -11.55 -23.26 -20.45
N VAL A 181 -12.37 -22.74 -19.54
CA VAL A 181 -11.92 -21.92 -18.41
C VAL A 181 -11.33 -22.76 -17.28
N PHE A 182 -11.99 -23.85 -16.91
CA PHE A 182 -11.66 -24.66 -15.73
C PHE A 182 -11.06 -26.02 -16.04
N GLY A 183 -11.14 -26.47 -17.29
CA GLY A 183 -10.57 -27.74 -17.72
C GLY A 183 -9.05 -27.77 -17.55
N ALA A 184 -8.52 -28.86 -17.04
CA ALA A 184 -7.08 -29.09 -16.94
C ALA A 184 -6.47 -29.09 -18.35
N VAL A 185 -5.74 -28.02 -18.70
CA VAL A 185 -4.85 -28.03 -19.86
C VAL A 185 -3.46 -28.38 -19.33
N PRO A 186 -2.95 -29.59 -19.58
CA PRO A 186 -1.58 -29.92 -19.23
C PRO A 186 -0.63 -29.01 -20.00
N GLY A 187 0.29 -28.34 -19.30
CA GLY A 187 1.35 -27.54 -19.89
C GLY A 187 1.02 -26.07 -20.21
N GLY A 188 -0.04 -25.50 -19.64
CA GLY A 188 -0.37 -24.08 -19.84
C GLY A 188 0.65 -23.12 -19.20
N ASN A 189 1.04 -22.06 -19.93
CA ASN A 189 1.87 -20.97 -19.44
C ASN A 189 1.21 -20.23 -18.26
N ALA A 190 1.99 -19.56 -17.43
CA ALA A 190 1.51 -18.82 -16.26
C ALA A 190 0.42 -17.76 -16.57
N SER A 191 0.45 -17.16 -17.77
CA SER A 191 -0.57 -16.23 -18.25
C SER A 191 -1.98 -16.84 -18.29
N HIS A 192 -2.12 -18.08 -18.74
CA HIS A 192 -3.41 -18.76 -18.80
C HIS A 192 -4.02 -19.03 -17.42
N PHE A 193 -3.20 -19.21 -16.38
CA PHE A 193 -3.70 -19.36 -15.00
C PHE A 193 -4.32 -18.07 -14.48
N THR A 194 -3.66 -16.93 -14.72
CA THR A 194 -4.17 -15.59 -14.31
C THR A 194 -5.50 -15.30 -14.97
N ASP A 195 -5.61 -15.52 -16.28
CA ASP A 195 -6.84 -15.27 -17.04
C ASP A 195 -8.01 -16.14 -16.55
N ARG A 196 -7.76 -17.41 -16.28
CA ARG A 196 -8.76 -18.33 -15.73
C ARG A 196 -9.24 -17.89 -14.36
N LEU A 197 -8.32 -17.46 -13.49
CA LEU A 197 -8.66 -16.99 -12.15
C LEU A 197 -9.48 -15.70 -12.20
N ILE A 198 -9.14 -14.77 -13.08
CA ILE A 198 -9.90 -13.53 -13.30
C ILE A 198 -11.33 -13.82 -13.74
N VAL A 199 -11.51 -14.70 -14.73
CA VAL A 199 -12.86 -15.09 -15.19
C VAL A 199 -13.64 -15.78 -14.08
N ALA A 200 -13.01 -16.68 -13.32
CA ALA A 200 -13.63 -17.37 -12.20
C ALA A 200 -14.06 -16.40 -11.10
N ILE A 201 -13.24 -15.42 -10.76
CA ILE A 201 -13.57 -14.37 -9.79
C ILE A 201 -14.79 -13.59 -10.27
N GLY A 202 -14.81 -13.14 -11.52
CA GLY A 202 -15.96 -12.45 -12.10
C GLY A 202 -17.24 -13.28 -12.03
N ALA A 203 -17.16 -14.56 -12.40
CA ALA A 203 -18.29 -15.48 -12.35
C ALA A 203 -18.82 -15.69 -10.91
N VAL A 204 -17.94 -15.87 -9.93
CA VAL A 204 -18.33 -16.01 -8.51
C VAL A 204 -18.98 -14.74 -7.99
N LEU A 205 -18.41 -13.57 -8.30
CA LEU A 205 -18.98 -12.28 -7.91
C LEU A 205 -20.40 -12.13 -8.45
N LEU A 206 -20.60 -12.40 -9.73
CA LEU A 206 -21.89 -12.28 -10.39
C LEU A 206 -22.90 -13.31 -9.86
N ALA A 207 -22.48 -14.55 -9.56
CA ALA A 207 -23.34 -15.56 -8.95
C ALA A 207 -23.83 -15.13 -7.56
N LYS A 208 -22.94 -14.60 -6.72
CA LYS A 208 -23.31 -14.07 -5.39
C LYS A 208 -24.25 -12.87 -5.50
N MET A 209 -24.05 -11.96 -6.45
CA MET A 209 -24.96 -10.83 -6.71
C MET A 209 -26.35 -11.32 -7.15
N LYS A 210 -26.41 -12.32 -8.03
CA LYS A 210 -27.65 -12.93 -8.49
C LYS A 210 -28.40 -13.59 -7.33
N GLU A 211 -27.72 -14.40 -6.53
CA GLU A 211 -28.32 -15.03 -5.33
C GLU A 211 -28.94 -13.97 -4.40
N LYS A 212 -28.25 -12.84 -4.23
CA LYS A 212 -28.75 -11.73 -3.41
C LYS A 212 -29.98 -11.07 -4.04
N LYS A 213 -30.01 -10.87 -5.37
CA LYS A 213 -31.16 -10.36 -6.09
C LYS A 213 -32.41 -11.25 -5.91
N GLU A 214 -32.21 -12.56 -5.93
CA GLU A 214 -33.29 -13.55 -5.79
C GLU A 214 -33.74 -13.76 -4.33
N SER A 215 -32.93 -13.32 -3.37
CA SER A 215 -33.27 -13.43 -1.94
C SER A 215 -34.45 -12.53 -1.59
N LYS A 216 -35.54 -13.13 -1.08
CA LYS A 216 -36.70 -12.39 -0.63
C LYS A 216 -36.50 -11.61 0.68
N ALA A 217 -35.39 -11.83 1.36
CA ALA A 217 -35.12 -11.24 2.66
C ALA A 217 -34.72 -9.74 2.58
N ILE A 218 -34.26 -9.26 1.42
CA ILE A 218 -33.82 -7.88 1.21
C ILE A 218 -34.29 -7.44 -0.17
N SER A 219 -34.93 -6.26 -0.25
CA SER A 219 -35.29 -5.68 -1.56
C SER A 219 -34.03 -5.26 -2.31
N PHE A 220 -33.77 -5.89 -3.46
CA PHE A 220 -32.67 -5.53 -4.36
C PHE A 220 -32.79 -4.06 -4.83
N GLU A 221 -34.03 -3.61 -5.07
CA GLU A 221 -34.32 -2.24 -5.54
C GLU A 221 -33.85 -1.16 -4.55
N ASN A 222 -33.81 -1.44 -3.25
CA ASN A 222 -33.31 -0.50 -2.24
C ASN A 222 -31.81 -0.22 -2.39
N MET A 223 -31.07 -1.09 -3.10
CA MET A 223 -29.63 -0.96 -3.35
C MET A 223 -29.32 -0.36 -4.71
N VAL A 224 -30.36 0.00 -5.49
CA VAL A 224 -30.19 0.55 -6.84
C VAL A 224 -30.45 2.05 -6.81
N ILE A 225 -29.47 2.82 -7.22
CA ILE A 225 -29.61 4.26 -7.45
C ILE A 225 -29.84 4.53 -8.94
N THR A 226 -30.50 5.63 -9.24
CA THR A 226 -30.77 6.05 -10.62
C THR A 226 -30.15 7.42 -10.85
N ASP A 227 -29.26 7.55 -11.83
CA ASP A 227 -28.63 8.83 -12.16
C ASP A 227 -29.58 9.77 -12.92
N ASP A 228 -29.15 11.00 -13.15
CA ASP A 228 -29.90 12.05 -13.88
C ASP A 228 -30.31 11.64 -15.32
N LYS A 229 -29.66 10.63 -15.88
CA LYS A 229 -29.94 10.09 -17.21
C LYS A 229 -30.87 8.88 -17.19
N GLY A 230 -31.37 8.51 -16.02
CA GLY A 230 -32.23 7.35 -15.82
C GLY A 230 -31.48 6.01 -15.84
N ARG A 231 -30.15 6.00 -15.76
CA ARG A 231 -29.35 4.77 -15.68
C ARG A 231 -29.31 4.26 -14.24
N ARG A 232 -29.41 2.96 -14.09
CA ARG A 232 -29.55 2.25 -12.81
C ARG A 232 -28.22 1.62 -12.41
N TYR A 233 -27.76 1.89 -11.21
CA TYR A 233 -26.49 1.35 -10.67
C TYR A 233 -26.73 0.63 -9.35
N LEU A 234 -26.19 -0.59 -9.22
CA LEU A 234 -26.16 -1.30 -7.94
C LEU A 234 -25.07 -0.69 -7.06
N THR A 235 -25.47 -0.12 -5.92
CA THR A 235 -24.53 0.40 -4.92
C THR A 235 -23.97 -0.74 -4.09
N MET A 236 -22.65 -0.85 -3.98
CA MET A 236 -22.05 -1.97 -3.27
C MET A 236 -20.76 -1.62 -2.51
N LEU A 237 -20.57 -2.33 -1.39
CA LEU A 237 -19.30 -2.39 -0.67
C LEU A 237 -18.71 -3.78 -0.84
N LEU A 238 -17.54 -3.87 -1.44
CA LEU A 238 -16.80 -5.11 -1.57
C LEU A 238 -15.63 -5.10 -0.60
N SER A 239 -15.51 -6.11 0.24
CA SER A 239 -14.37 -6.30 1.13
C SER A 239 -13.54 -7.52 0.74
N ILE A 240 -12.22 -7.36 0.82
CA ILE A 240 -11.25 -8.43 0.62
C ILE A 240 -10.28 -8.40 1.80
N ASP A 241 -10.20 -9.50 2.55
CA ASP A 241 -9.26 -9.66 3.66
C ASP A 241 -8.07 -10.51 3.21
N GLU A 242 -6.86 -9.98 3.36
CA GLU A 242 -5.58 -10.64 3.05
C GLU A 242 -5.51 -11.28 1.64
N PRO A 243 -5.66 -10.51 0.54
CA PRO A 243 -5.63 -11.05 -0.83
C PRO A 243 -4.29 -11.69 -1.21
N GLU A 244 -3.24 -11.43 -0.44
CA GLU A 244 -1.88 -11.95 -0.68
C GLU A 244 -1.68 -13.41 -0.33
N LEU A 245 -2.49 -13.99 0.54
CA LEU A 245 -2.28 -15.36 0.99
C LEU A 245 -2.23 -16.34 -0.20
N HIS A 246 -1.11 -17.05 -0.35
CA HIS A 246 -0.84 -18.03 -1.40
C HIS A 246 -0.84 -17.51 -2.85
N LEU A 247 -0.79 -16.19 -3.06
CA LEU A 247 -0.74 -15.59 -4.39
C LEU A 247 0.62 -14.95 -4.68
N HIS A 248 1.11 -15.18 -5.88
CA HIS A 248 2.30 -14.49 -6.38
C HIS A 248 2.03 -12.98 -6.52
N PRO A 249 3.00 -12.08 -6.23
CA PRO A 249 2.82 -10.62 -6.27
C PRO A 249 2.13 -10.07 -7.53
N TYR A 250 2.52 -10.55 -8.71
CA TYR A 250 1.88 -10.13 -9.97
C TYR A 250 0.40 -10.52 -10.03
N LEU A 251 0.05 -11.69 -9.49
CA LEU A 251 -1.32 -12.16 -9.46
C LEU A 251 -2.18 -11.35 -8.49
N GLN A 252 -1.64 -10.98 -7.33
CA GLN A 252 -2.30 -10.05 -6.39
C GLN A 252 -2.66 -8.75 -7.09
N ARG A 253 -1.70 -8.13 -7.79
CA ARG A 253 -1.93 -6.89 -8.54
C ARG A 253 -2.95 -7.05 -9.66
N ALA A 254 -2.87 -8.14 -10.43
CA ALA A 254 -3.81 -8.40 -11.53
C ALA A 254 -5.25 -8.58 -11.03
N ILE A 255 -5.45 -9.34 -9.97
CA ILE A 255 -6.76 -9.56 -9.36
C ILE A 255 -7.35 -8.26 -8.82
N LEU A 256 -6.58 -7.50 -8.04
CA LEU A 256 -7.05 -6.23 -7.49
C LEU A 256 -7.33 -5.20 -8.59
N ALA A 257 -6.54 -5.20 -9.68
CA ALA A 257 -6.80 -4.36 -10.84
C ALA A 257 -8.11 -4.75 -11.52
N PHE A 258 -8.36 -6.04 -11.71
CA PHE A 258 -9.59 -6.55 -12.31
C PHE A 258 -10.82 -6.23 -11.45
N VAL A 259 -10.77 -6.46 -10.14
CA VAL A 259 -11.86 -6.13 -9.22
C VAL A 259 -12.18 -4.62 -9.25
N ARG A 260 -11.14 -3.77 -9.29
CA ARG A 260 -11.34 -2.32 -9.44
C ARG A 260 -11.98 -1.96 -10.78
N ALA A 261 -11.55 -2.59 -11.87
CA ALA A 261 -12.12 -2.37 -13.20
C ALA A 261 -13.60 -2.77 -13.26
N ILE A 262 -13.98 -3.89 -12.63
CA ILE A 262 -15.37 -4.31 -12.46
C ILE A 262 -16.19 -3.22 -11.76
N LEU A 263 -15.74 -2.76 -10.60
CA LEU A 263 -16.46 -1.78 -9.80
C LEU A 263 -16.58 -0.40 -10.45
N ARG A 264 -15.74 -0.11 -11.45
CA ARG A 264 -15.75 1.11 -12.27
C ARG A 264 -16.49 0.96 -13.59
N ASN A 265 -17.04 -0.21 -13.87
CA ASN A 265 -17.65 -0.54 -15.16
C ASN A 265 -16.68 -0.44 -16.35
N GLU A 266 -15.39 -0.62 -16.10
CA GLU A 266 -14.30 -0.56 -17.09
C GLU A 266 -14.03 -1.91 -17.76
N GLU A 267 -14.66 -3.00 -17.28
CA GLU A 267 -14.56 -4.35 -17.86
C GLU A 267 -15.82 -4.64 -18.70
N PRO A 268 -15.78 -4.49 -20.03
CA PRO A 268 -16.99 -4.52 -20.87
C PRO A 268 -17.71 -5.86 -20.85
N PHE A 269 -16.98 -6.96 -20.76
CA PHE A 269 -17.56 -8.30 -20.68
C PHE A 269 -18.36 -8.48 -19.41
N PHE A 270 -17.78 -8.14 -18.25
CA PHE A 270 -18.45 -8.24 -16.97
C PHE A 270 -19.65 -7.29 -16.86
N LEU A 271 -19.52 -6.07 -17.40
CA LEU A 271 -20.61 -5.10 -17.41
C LEU A 271 -21.83 -5.63 -18.16
N ARG A 272 -21.66 -6.27 -19.32
CA ARG A 272 -22.77 -6.89 -20.05
C ARG A 272 -23.42 -8.02 -19.27
N LEU A 273 -22.64 -8.82 -18.54
CA LEU A 273 -23.20 -9.83 -17.64
C LEU A 273 -24.01 -9.21 -16.52
N VAL A 274 -23.53 -8.14 -15.90
CA VAL A 274 -24.27 -7.38 -14.87
C VAL A 274 -25.60 -6.87 -15.43
N GLN A 275 -25.59 -6.24 -16.61
CA GLN A 275 -26.79 -5.74 -17.28
C GLN A 275 -27.81 -6.87 -17.53
N SER A 276 -27.34 -7.99 -18.08
CA SER A 276 -28.20 -9.11 -18.44
C SER A 276 -28.79 -9.83 -17.22
N VAL A 277 -27.98 -10.09 -16.19
CA VAL A 277 -28.39 -10.91 -15.04
C VAL A 277 -29.10 -10.06 -13.98
N LEU A 278 -28.57 -8.86 -13.68
CA LEU A 278 -29.11 -8.03 -12.61
C LEU A 278 -30.15 -7.01 -13.10
N GLY A 279 -30.16 -6.66 -14.38
CA GLY A 279 -31.08 -5.68 -14.95
C GLY A 279 -30.74 -4.26 -14.49
N VAL A 280 -29.47 -3.95 -14.27
CA VAL A 280 -28.93 -2.63 -13.94
C VAL A 280 -27.89 -2.23 -14.97
N ASP A 281 -27.67 -0.92 -15.16
CA ASP A 281 -26.73 -0.42 -16.16
C ASP A 281 -25.25 -0.56 -15.75
N GLY A 282 -24.99 -0.74 -14.44
CA GLY A 282 -23.66 -0.94 -13.91
C GLY A 282 -23.61 -1.04 -12.41
N LEU A 283 -22.39 -0.94 -11.88
CA LEU A 283 -22.09 -0.94 -10.45
C LEU A 283 -21.62 0.46 -10.02
N ASP A 284 -21.96 0.84 -8.79
CA ASP A 284 -21.36 1.96 -8.08
C ASP A 284 -20.73 1.39 -6.79
N GLY A 285 -19.46 0.97 -6.91
CA GLY A 285 -18.82 0.12 -5.92
C GLY A 285 -17.65 0.79 -5.20
N GLN A 286 -17.57 0.55 -3.89
CA GLN A 286 -16.45 0.90 -3.02
C GLN A 286 -15.75 -0.38 -2.55
N LEU A 287 -14.41 -0.43 -2.71
CA LEU A 287 -13.59 -1.58 -2.35
C LEU A 287 -12.80 -1.31 -1.06
N PHE A 288 -12.85 -2.24 -0.13
CA PHE A 288 -12.02 -2.28 1.07
C PHE A 288 -11.08 -3.49 1.00
N VAL A 289 -9.79 -3.25 1.12
CA VAL A 289 -8.76 -4.30 1.09
C VAL A 289 -7.94 -4.22 2.37
N VAL A 290 -8.04 -5.23 3.21
CA VAL A 290 -7.10 -5.40 4.34
C VAL A 290 -5.92 -6.21 3.83
N THR A 291 -4.70 -5.69 3.97
CA THR A 291 -3.51 -6.34 3.40
C THR A 291 -2.26 -6.10 4.24
N HIS A 292 -1.36 -7.07 4.21
CA HIS A 292 0.01 -6.99 4.72
C HIS A 292 1.05 -6.96 3.58
N SER A 293 0.60 -6.91 2.33
CA SER A 293 1.46 -6.93 1.15
C SER A 293 1.71 -5.54 0.59
N THR A 294 2.98 -5.14 0.47
CA THR A 294 3.37 -3.94 -0.28
C THR A 294 2.98 -4.00 -1.75
N ASP A 295 2.91 -5.22 -2.31
CA ASP A 295 2.52 -5.44 -3.70
C ASP A 295 1.04 -5.19 -3.97
N ALA A 296 0.18 -5.36 -2.96
CA ALA A 296 -1.24 -5.05 -3.07
C ALA A 296 -1.51 -3.54 -3.12
N LEU A 297 -0.63 -2.72 -2.51
CA LEU A 297 -0.79 -1.27 -2.46
C LEU A 297 -0.58 -0.61 -3.83
N VAL A 298 -1.45 0.32 -4.16
CA VAL A 298 -1.33 1.17 -5.35
C VAL A 298 -0.46 2.40 -5.08
N ASN A 299 -0.03 3.08 -6.14
CA ASN A 299 0.79 4.29 -6.04
C ASN A 299 -0.05 5.56 -5.80
N ASP A 300 -1.05 5.47 -4.92
CA ASP A 300 -1.88 6.59 -4.50
C ASP A 300 -2.09 6.56 -2.99
N TYR A 301 -1.42 7.46 -2.27
CA TYR A 301 -1.50 7.54 -0.81
C TYR A 301 -2.91 7.84 -0.30
N ARG A 302 -3.78 8.47 -1.12
CA ARG A 302 -5.15 8.83 -0.74
C ARG A 302 -6.02 7.60 -0.46
N GLN A 303 -5.66 6.46 -1.07
CA GLN A 303 -6.37 5.19 -0.91
C GLN A 303 -5.85 4.37 0.28
N ILE A 304 -4.89 4.86 1.04
CA ILE A 304 -4.30 4.14 2.18
C ILE A 304 -4.91 4.65 3.49
N ILE A 305 -5.29 3.71 4.33
CA ILE A 305 -5.71 3.91 5.71
C ILE A 305 -4.75 3.13 6.59
N ARG A 306 -3.95 3.84 7.37
CA ARG A 306 -3.06 3.22 8.35
C ARG A 306 -3.68 3.27 9.73
N MET A 307 -3.92 2.09 10.29
CA MET A 307 -4.30 1.96 11.69
C MET A 307 -3.05 1.86 12.57
N TYR A 308 -3.04 2.55 13.70
CA TYR A 308 -1.90 2.61 14.61
C TYR A 308 -2.37 2.78 16.06
N TRP A 309 -1.48 2.47 17.01
CA TRP A 309 -1.70 2.72 18.43
C TRP A 309 -1.21 4.15 18.79
N ASP A 310 -2.06 4.93 19.45
CA ASP A 310 -1.65 6.23 19.99
C ASP A 310 -0.83 6.06 21.30
N GLU A 311 -0.34 7.15 21.83
CA GLU A 311 0.45 7.17 23.10
C GLU A 311 -0.33 6.64 24.31
N LYS A 312 -1.65 6.51 24.22
CA LYS A 312 -2.52 5.97 25.26
C LYS A 312 -2.95 4.52 24.98
N ASN A 313 -2.30 3.85 24.04
CA ASN A 313 -2.64 2.51 23.55
C ASN A 313 -4.10 2.40 23.05
N ARG A 314 -4.60 3.43 22.38
CA ARG A 314 -5.88 3.39 21.69
C ARG A 314 -5.66 3.29 20.19
N VAL A 315 -6.53 2.53 19.54
CA VAL A 315 -6.48 2.41 18.07
C VAL A 315 -6.94 3.72 17.43
N GLN A 316 -6.15 4.20 16.48
CA GLN A 316 -6.42 5.37 15.67
C GLN A 316 -6.24 5.03 14.20
N ALA A 317 -6.76 5.90 13.30
CA ALA A 317 -6.61 5.75 11.86
C ALA A 317 -6.08 7.03 11.21
N ALA A 318 -5.04 6.90 10.41
CA ALA A 318 -4.55 7.95 9.53
C ALA A 318 -5.01 7.65 8.10
N CYS A 319 -5.90 8.48 7.59
CA CYS A 319 -6.59 8.25 6.32
C CYS A 319 -6.03 9.17 5.23
N GLY A 320 -5.36 8.61 4.24
CA GLY A 320 -4.77 9.38 3.13
C GLY A 320 -5.78 10.24 2.37
N ALA A 321 -7.04 9.83 2.30
CA ALA A 321 -8.13 10.59 1.68
C ALA A 321 -8.34 11.97 2.31
N SER A 322 -8.02 12.14 3.60
CA SER A 322 -8.11 13.42 4.31
C SER A 322 -6.90 14.33 4.10
N PHE A 323 -5.79 13.82 3.55
CA PHE A 323 -4.58 14.60 3.38
C PHE A 323 -4.70 15.58 2.20
N ARG A 324 -4.08 16.75 2.36
CA ARG A 324 -3.96 17.74 1.30
C ARG A 324 -2.51 18.19 1.21
N PHE A 325 -1.93 18.03 0.04
CA PHE A 325 -0.58 18.45 -0.30
C PHE A 325 -0.61 19.42 -1.50
N SER A 326 0.43 20.22 -1.66
CA SER A 326 0.61 20.99 -2.89
C SER A 326 0.94 20.06 -4.06
N SER A 327 0.65 20.52 -5.29
CA SER A 327 0.94 19.75 -6.51
C SER A 327 2.42 19.38 -6.67
N GLU A 328 3.32 20.23 -6.15
CA GLU A 328 4.76 19.95 -6.14
C GLU A 328 5.10 18.76 -5.23
N ILE A 329 4.54 18.73 -4.02
CA ILE A 329 4.72 17.60 -3.09
C ILE A 329 4.10 16.34 -3.69
N GLU A 330 2.88 16.40 -4.23
CA GLU A 330 2.22 15.25 -4.84
C GLU A 330 3.04 14.63 -5.97
N LYS A 331 3.65 15.44 -6.83
CA LYS A 331 4.55 14.94 -7.87
C LYS A 331 5.70 14.11 -7.29
N HIS A 332 6.35 14.59 -6.25
CA HIS A 332 7.43 13.86 -5.58
C HIS A 332 6.93 12.58 -4.92
N LEU A 333 5.78 12.62 -4.27
CA LEU A 333 5.19 11.45 -3.62
C LEU A 333 4.87 10.34 -4.64
N ILE A 334 4.32 10.67 -5.79
CA ILE A 334 4.05 9.71 -6.86
C ILE A 334 5.35 9.06 -7.36
N MET A 335 6.42 9.84 -7.53
CA MET A 335 7.71 9.34 -8.01
C MET A 335 8.39 8.40 -7.01
N HIS A 336 8.26 8.65 -5.72
CA HIS A 336 8.95 7.91 -4.65
C HIS A 336 8.03 6.92 -3.92
N PHE A 337 6.78 6.79 -4.34
CA PHE A 337 5.83 5.93 -3.66
C PHE A 337 6.23 4.45 -3.64
N PRO A 338 6.89 3.89 -4.66
CA PRO A 338 7.40 2.52 -4.61
C PRO A 338 8.30 2.25 -3.40
N GLU A 339 9.18 3.19 -3.05
CA GLU A 339 10.07 3.09 -1.89
C GLU A 339 9.34 3.34 -0.56
N VAL A 340 8.29 4.15 -0.60
CA VAL A 340 7.51 4.54 0.60
C VAL A 340 6.51 3.45 1.03
N LYS A 341 6.11 2.55 0.13
CA LYS A 341 5.12 1.48 0.44
C LYS A 341 5.51 0.64 1.65
N GLU A 342 6.79 0.29 1.77
CA GLU A 342 7.30 -0.52 2.88
C GLU A 342 7.18 0.24 4.20
N ALA A 343 7.39 1.56 4.18
CA ALA A 343 7.26 2.41 5.35
C ALA A 343 5.86 2.37 5.96
N MET A 344 4.81 2.08 5.17
CA MET A 344 3.43 1.99 5.69
C MET A 344 3.27 0.88 6.74
N TYR A 345 4.16 -0.11 6.75
CA TYR A 345 4.19 -1.20 7.71
C TYR A 345 5.24 -1.03 8.81
N SER A 346 6.07 0.01 8.73
CA SER A 346 7.16 0.24 9.68
C SER A 346 6.68 0.96 10.94
N ARG A 347 7.49 0.81 12.01
CA ARG A 347 7.33 1.56 13.27
C ARG A 347 8.09 2.87 13.25
N CYS A 348 9.19 2.94 12.49
CA CYS A 348 9.99 4.12 12.27
C CYS A 348 10.65 4.06 10.90
N THR A 349 10.96 5.22 10.32
CA THR A 349 11.64 5.29 9.04
C THR A 349 12.91 6.13 9.16
N ILE A 350 14.02 5.65 8.60
CA ILE A 350 15.25 6.44 8.38
C ILE A 350 15.24 6.90 6.92
N LEU A 351 15.36 8.20 6.71
CA LEU A 351 15.47 8.83 5.40
C LEU A 351 16.88 9.35 5.19
N VAL A 352 17.55 8.86 4.16
CA VAL A 352 18.90 9.26 3.74
C VAL A 352 18.89 9.87 2.35
N GLU A 353 19.90 10.68 2.05
CA GLU A 353 19.93 11.46 0.82
C GLU A 353 20.21 10.61 -0.42
N GLY A 354 21.15 9.66 -0.32
CA GLY A 354 21.71 8.99 -1.48
C GLY A 354 21.94 7.49 -1.35
N GLU A 355 22.50 6.94 -2.42
CA GLU A 355 22.73 5.50 -2.56
C GLU A 355 23.84 4.98 -1.64
N THR A 356 24.85 5.81 -1.34
CA THR A 356 25.98 5.40 -0.50
C THR A 356 25.53 5.19 0.94
N GLU A 357 24.76 6.13 1.47
CA GLU A 357 24.13 6.02 2.78
C GLU A 357 23.19 4.82 2.84
N TYR A 358 22.32 4.67 1.83
CA TYR A 358 21.39 3.55 1.75
C TYR A 358 22.11 2.20 1.76
N GLY A 359 23.21 2.07 1.02
CA GLY A 359 24.00 0.84 0.97
C GLY A 359 24.75 0.51 2.26
N SER A 360 25.04 1.50 3.12
CA SER A 360 25.86 1.33 4.32
C SER A 360 25.07 1.25 5.62
N PHE A 361 23.95 1.97 5.74
CA PHE A 361 23.24 2.14 7.02
C PHE A 361 22.73 0.84 7.62
N GLY A 362 22.28 -0.12 6.81
CA GLY A 362 21.89 -1.44 7.29
C GLY A 362 23.02 -2.19 7.98
N TYR A 363 24.23 -2.12 7.42
CA TYR A 363 25.44 -2.71 8.01
C TYR A 363 25.89 -1.97 9.25
N PHE A 364 25.87 -0.63 9.24
CA PHE A 364 26.21 0.17 10.41
C PHE A 364 25.27 -0.13 11.58
N ALA A 365 23.98 -0.22 11.31
CA ALA A 365 22.99 -0.59 12.32
C ALA A 365 23.30 -1.97 12.91
N GLN A 366 23.59 -2.96 12.09
CA GLN A 366 23.97 -4.30 12.55
C GLN A 366 25.25 -4.28 13.39
N THR A 367 26.29 -3.54 12.99
CA THR A 367 27.55 -3.37 13.72
C THR A 367 27.33 -2.71 15.08
N LEU A 368 26.38 -1.77 15.16
CA LEU A 368 25.96 -1.12 16.42
C LEU A 368 24.96 -1.95 17.24
N GLY A 369 24.68 -3.21 16.85
CA GLY A 369 23.75 -4.11 17.55
C GLY A 369 22.27 -3.74 17.36
N VAL A 370 21.93 -3.00 16.31
CA VAL A 370 20.56 -2.62 15.94
C VAL A 370 20.14 -3.34 14.67
N HIS A 371 19.25 -4.32 14.78
CA HIS A 371 18.69 -4.99 13.61
C HIS A 371 17.45 -4.23 13.13
N LEU A 372 17.54 -3.53 11.99
CA LEU A 372 16.48 -2.67 11.48
C LEU A 372 15.14 -3.41 11.32
N ASP A 373 15.16 -4.57 10.67
CA ASP A 373 13.93 -5.38 10.46
C ASP A 373 13.31 -5.84 11.80
N TYR A 374 14.13 -6.26 12.76
CA TYR A 374 13.63 -6.68 14.08
C TYR A 374 12.89 -5.56 14.81
N HIS A 375 13.39 -4.33 14.71
CA HIS A 375 12.75 -3.15 15.28
C HIS A 375 11.63 -2.55 14.40
N GLY A 376 11.41 -3.10 13.19
CA GLY A 376 10.47 -2.56 12.23
C GLY A 376 10.87 -1.18 11.70
N ILE A 377 12.17 -0.97 11.49
CA ILE A 377 12.72 0.29 10.97
C ILE A 377 12.93 0.16 9.46
N CYS A 378 12.24 0.98 8.68
CA CYS A 378 12.40 1.06 7.23
C CYS A 378 13.48 2.09 6.87
N LEU A 379 14.41 1.72 5.98
CA LEU A 379 15.44 2.60 5.44
C LEU A 379 15.06 3.03 4.02
N ILE A 380 14.95 4.33 3.76
CA ILE A 380 14.58 4.88 2.45
C ILE A 380 15.68 5.77 1.89
N ASN A 381 16.06 5.50 0.64
CA ASN A 381 16.84 6.42 -0.19
C ASN A 381 15.89 7.47 -0.80
N ALA A 382 16.00 8.71 -0.37
CA ALA A 382 15.18 9.80 -0.89
C ALA A 382 15.59 10.29 -2.29
N ARG A 383 16.72 9.81 -2.83
CA ARG A 383 17.27 10.18 -4.14
C ARG A 383 17.47 11.69 -4.30
N GLY A 384 17.91 12.33 -3.25
CA GLY A 384 18.24 13.74 -3.19
C GLY A 384 17.63 14.46 -2.02
N GLU A 385 18.31 15.48 -1.56
CA GLU A 385 18.02 16.31 -0.39
C GLU A 385 16.58 16.85 -0.39
N SER A 386 16.16 17.43 -1.51
CA SER A 386 14.84 18.08 -1.62
C SER A 386 13.65 17.11 -1.45
N SER A 387 13.86 15.82 -1.61
CA SER A 387 12.84 14.77 -1.48
C SER A 387 12.66 14.33 -0.03
N ILE A 388 13.71 14.40 0.81
CA ILE A 388 13.66 13.93 2.20
C ILE A 388 12.50 14.59 2.97
N SER A 389 12.39 15.92 2.91
CA SER A 389 11.35 16.64 3.65
C SER A 389 9.94 16.30 3.17
N LYS A 390 9.76 16.08 1.88
CA LYS A 390 8.47 15.77 1.25
C LYS A 390 8.01 14.37 1.62
N ILE A 391 8.91 13.39 1.52
CA ILE A 391 8.65 12.01 1.94
C ILE A 391 8.37 11.95 3.45
N ALA A 392 9.17 12.65 4.27
CA ALA A 392 8.98 12.71 5.71
C ALA A 392 7.61 13.31 6.09
N GLN A 393 7.11 14.31 5.35
CA GLN A 393 5.78 14.86 5.58
C GLN A 393 4.69 13.81 5.37
N LEU A 394 4.75 13.04 4.29
CA LEU A 394 3.77 11.97 4.05
C LEU A 394 3.82 10.91 5.15
N ILE A 395 5.01 10.40 5.46
CA ILE A 395 5.21 9.36 6.46
C ILE A 395 4.67 9.80 7.82
N ARG A 396 4.99 11.03 8.24
CA ARG A 396 4.49 11.60 9.50
C ARG A 396 2.99 11.84 9.52
N ARG A 397 2.35 12.13 8.36
CA ARG A 397 0.89 12.20 8.28
C ARG A 397 0.23 10.86 8.53
N PHE A 398 0.90 9.77 8.20
CA PHE A 398 0.47 8.42 8.56
C PHE A 398 0.88 8.01 9.99
N HIS A 399 1.31 8.95 10.83
CA HIS A 399 1.76 8.70 12.20
C HIS A 399 2.90 7.68 12.29
N ILE A 400 3.81 7.71 11.30
CA ILE A 400 5.06 6.95 11.33
C ILE A 400 6.18 7.93 11.67
N PRO A 401 6.93 7.72 12.76
CA PRO A 401 8.11 8.52 13.07
C PRO A 401 9.11 8.46 11.93
N ALA A 402 9.72 9.60 11.60
CA ALA A 402 10.71 9.69 10.54
C ALA A 402 11.96 10.41 11.04
N VAL A 403 13.10 9.72 11.00
CA VAL A 403 14.44 10.26 11.28
C VAL A 403 15.10 10.59 9.95
N CYS A 404 15.59 11.81 9.79
CA CYS A 404 16.15 12.29 8.53
C CYS A 404 17.63 12.63 8.73
N LEU A 405 18.47 12.19 7.80
CA LEU A 405 19.89 12.59 7.72
C LEU A 405 20.11 13.43 6.47
N TYR A 406 20.69 14.60 6.66
CA TYR A 406 21.10 15.54 5.61
C TYR A 406 22.61 15.75 5.62
N ASP A 407 23.17 16.08 4.49
CA ASP A 407 24.54 16.59 4.42
C ASP A 407 24.62 17.98 5.11
N ARG A 408 25.75 18.27 5.75
CA ARG A 408 25.92 19.53 6.51
C ARG A 408 25.99 20.77 5.64
N ASP A 409 26.32 20.66 4.37
CA ASP A 409 26.39 21.79 3.45
C ASP A 409 25.05 22.49 3.25
N VAL A 410 23.95 21.84 3.56
CA VAL A 410 22.59 22.40 3.52
C VAL A 410 22.09 22.88 4.88
N MET A 411 22.86 22.72 5.95
CA MET A 411 22.40 23.00 7.33
C MET A 411 21.91 24.43 7.54
N GLY A 412 22.46 25.40 6.83
CA GLY A 412 22.07 26.82 6.94
C GLY A 412 20.66 27.10 6.44
N GLU A 413 20.23 26.36 5.43
CA GLU A 413 18.93 26.47 4.75
C GLU A 413 17.99 25.27 5.08
N GLY A 414 18.56 24.24 5.71
CA GLY A 414 17.86 22.98 5.99
C GLY A 414 16.87 23.07 7.15
N PRO A 415 15.93 22.12 7.23
CA PRO A 415 14.92 22.08 8.26
C PRO A 415 15.51 21.82 9.64
N LYS A 416 15.01 22.53 10.67
CA LYS A 416 15.39 22.33 12.08
C LYS A 416 14.19 21.80 12.84
N ALA A 417 14.21 20.52 13.20
CA ALA A 417 13.17 19.88 13.99
C ALA A 417 13.75 18.67 14.75
N PRO A 418 13.08 18.16 15.77
CA PRO A 418 13.45 16.89 16.38
C PRO A 418 13.57 15.80 15.32
N TYR A 419 14.56 14.93 15.49
CA TYR A 419 14.84 13.79 14.58
C TYR A 419 15.30 14.18 13.16
N ILE A 420 15.79 15.42 12.99
CA ILE A 420 16.55 15.85 11.82
C ILE A 420 18.01 15.98 12.22
N PHE A 421 18.85 15.20 11.57
CA PHE A 421 20.28 15.13 11.80
C PHE A 421 21.05 15.63 10.58
N TYR A 422 22.25 16.08 10.84
CA TYR A 422 23.20 16.51 9.81
C TYR A 422 24.51 15.77 10.00
N THR A 423 25.24 15.52 8.92
CA THR A 423 26.62 15.03 8.98
C THR A 423 27.47 15.96 9.85
N ASP A 424 28.48 15.42 10.53
CA ASP A 424 29.39 16.22 11.37
C ASP A 424 30.30 17.11 10.52
N TYR A 425 30.65 16.67 9.29
CA TYR A 425 31.39 17.42 8.29
C TYR A 425 30.52 17.71 7.06
N ILE A 426 31.14 18.20 5.98
CA ILE A 426 30.43 18.75 4.82
C ILE A 426 29.46 17.76 4.14
N CYS A 427 29.73 16.47 4.21
CA CYS A 427 28.89 15.41 3.66
C CYS A 427 29.28 14.03 4.22
N TYR A 428 28.48 13.03 3.90
CA TYR A 428 28.63 11.64 4.32
C TYR A 428 30.04 11.10 4.14
N GLU A 429 30.65 11.25 2.96
CA GLU A 429 31.98 10.69 2.67
C GLU A 429 33.08 11.34 3.53
N MET A 430 32.93 12.62 3.84
CA MET A 430 33.91 13.29 4.71
C MET A 430 33.79 12.80 6.16
N ASP A 431 32.57 12.54 6.63
CA ASP A 431 32.35 11.96 7.96
C ASP A 431 33.04 10.59 8.08
N VAL A 432 32.88 9.71 7.08
CA VAL A 432 33.55 8.41 7.05
C VAL A 432 35.07 8.54 7.05
N VAL A 433 35.62 9.38 6.17
CA VAL A 433 37.08 9.59 6.10
C VAL A 433 37.61 10.09 7.43
N LYS A 434 36.96 11.10 8.01
CA LYS A 434 37.40 11.68 9.29
C LYS A 434 37.32 10.67 10.43
N ALA A 435 36.25 9.89 10.52
CA ALA A 435 36.09 8.86 11.55
C ALA A 435 37.18 7.77 11.43
N CYS A 436 37.43 7.25 10.23
CA CYS A 436 38.48 6.26 10.00
C CYS A 436 39.88 6.79 10.33
N LEU A 437 40.22 8.01 9.89
CA LEU A 437 41.53 8.60 10.18
C LEU A 437 41.71 8.91 11.66
N ALA A 438 40.69 9.43 12.34
CA ALA A 438 40.73 9.69 13.77
C ALA A 438 40.86 8.41 14.61
N ALA A 439 40.27 7.31 14.18
CA ALA A 439 40.45 6.00 14.79
C ALA A 439 41.80 5.35 14.50
N GLY A 440 42.61 5.95 13.65
CA GLY A 440 43.88 5.35 13.16
C GLY A 440 43.65 4.15 12.23
N SER A 441 42.46 3.98 11.70
CA SER A 441 42.02 2.82 10.94
C SER A 441 42.15 3.01 9.43
N ARG A 442 43.23 3.65 8.98
CA ARG A 442 43.54 3.80 7.56
C ARG A 442 43.42 2.47 6.78
N PRO A 443 43.87 1.30 7.28
CA PRO A 443 43.74 0.03 6.56
C PRO A 443 42.32 -0.32 6.17
N VAL A 444 41.29 0.19 6.87
CA VAL A 444 39.88 0.00 6.55
C VAL A 444 39.55 0.70 5.21
N LEU A 445 39.96 1.96 5.05
CA LEU A 445 39.76 2.68 3.78
C LEU A 445 40.57 2.07 2.62
N ASP A 446 41.78 1.59 2.91
CA ASP A 446 42.60 0.88 1.92
C ASP A 446 41.93 -0.43 1.49
N GLY A 447 41.29 -1.16 2.42
CA GLY A 447 40.50 -2.35 2.14
C GLY A 447 39.29 -2.07 1.23
N VAL A 448 38.49 -1.05 1.53
CA VAL A 448 37.38 -0.61 0.69
C VAL A 448 37.83 -0.29 -0.74
N ILE A 449 38.97 0.40 -0.90
CA ILE A 449 39.52 0.71 -2.24
C ILE A 449 40.00 -0.56 -2.94
N SER A 450 40.61 -1.48 -2.20
CA SER A 450 41.11 -2.74 -2.76
C SER A 450 40.01 -3.64 -3.27
N ASP A 451 38.86 -3.66 -2.59
CA ASP A 451 37.72 -4.48 -2.99
C ASP A 451 37.03 -3.96 -4.28
N MET A 452 37.33 -2.71 -4.65
CA MET A 452 36.80 -2.07 -5.86
C MET A 452 37.78 -2.20 -7.04
N GLU A 453 38.14 -3.43 -7.43
CA GLU A 453 39.10 -3.73 -8.48
C GLU A 453 38.85 -2.99 -9.80
N GLU A 454 37.58 -2.91 -10.24
CA GLU A 454 37.17 -2.23 -11.47
C GLU A 454 37.35 -0.71 -11.38
N THR A 455 37.20 -0.11 -10.21
CA THR A 455 37.33 1.33 -9.97
C THR A 455 38.81 1.73 -9.83
N GLY A 456 39.59 0.83 -9.23
CA GLY A 456 41.04 1.02 -9.00
C GLY A 456 41.38 2.13 -7.99
N ASP A 457 42.64 2.29 -7.71
CA ASP A 457 43.23 3.19 -6.70
C ASP A 457 43.51 4.62 -7.19
N THR A 458 43.12 4.97 -8.42
CA THR A 458 43.56 6.22 -9.05
C THR A 458 42.50 7.31 -8.97
N VAL A 459 42.82 8.41 -8.29
CA VAL A 459 42.03 9.64 -8.32
C VAL A 459 42.44 10.49 -9.51
N ASN A 460 41.61 10.50 -10.54
CA ASN A 460 41.89 11.26 -11.76
C ASN A 460 41.68 12.78 -11.57
N SER A 461 42.12 13.57 -12.56
CA SER A 461 42.05 15.03 -12.47
C SER A 461 40.64 15.59 -12.38
N ALA A 462 39.63 14.87 -12.92
CA ALA A 462 38.22 15.25 -12.82
C ALA A 462 37.69 15.06 -11.38
N LEU A 463 38.02 13.95 -10.73
CA LEU A 463 37.68 13.68 -9.33
C LEU A 463 38.36 14.68 -8.39
N ILE A 464 39.64 14.99 -8.61
CA ILE A 464 40.38 16.02 -7.85
C ILE A 464 39.67 17.38 -7.97
N LYS A 465 39.28 17.77 -9.18
CA LYS A 465 38.58 19.03 -9.40
C LYS A 465 37.22 19.04 -8.71
N LYS A 466 36.44 17.96 -8.81
CA LYS A 466 35.12 17.82 -8.18
C LYS A 466 35.22 17.89 -6.65
N ALA A 467 36.14 17.13 -6.06
CA ALA A 467 36.39 17.12 -4.63
C ALA A 467 36.91 18.48 -4.12
N GLY A 468 37.86 19.08 -4.84
CA GLY A 468 38.41 20.40 -4.51
C GLY A 468 37.36 21.51 -4.55
N SER A 469 36.41 21.45 -5.48
CA SER A 469 35.28 22.38 -5.54
C SER A 469 34.35 22.21 -4.33
N LYS A 470 34.03 20.96 -3.95
CA LYS A 470 33.18 20.67 -2.77
C LYS A 470 33.83 21.15 -1.47
N LEU A 471 35.14 20.97 -1.32
CA LEU A 471 35.88 21.36 -0.11
C LEU A 471 36.35 22.83 -0.11
N GLY A 472 36.12 23.60 -1.16
CA GLY A 472 36.60 24.97 -1.27
C GLY A 472 38.13 25.08 -1.30
N VAL A 473 38.85 24.05 -1.81
CA VAL A 473 40.32 24.01 -1.81
C VAL A 473 40.88 25.05 -2.80
N PRO A 474 41.95 25.78 -2.45
CA PRO A 474 42.54 26.80 -3.31
C PRO A 474 43.01 26.24 -4.67
N LYS A 475 42.85 27.04 -5.72
CA LYS A 475 43.41 26.72 -7.05
C LYS A 475 44.91 26.51 -6.93
N GLY A 476 45.41 25.35 -7.36
CA GLY A 476 46.85 25.00 -7.29
C GLY A 476 47.18 23.89 -6.29
N PHE A 477 46.23 23.42 -5.51
CA PHE A 477 46.40 22.21 -4.72
C PHE A 477 46.26 20.96 -5.62
N TYR A 478 47.37 20.26 -5.84
CA TYR A 478 47.43 19.04 -6.66
C TYR A 478 47.94 17.87 -5.82
N PRO A 479 47.07 17.14 -5.13
CA PRO A 479 47.48 15.97 -4.38
C PRO A 479 47.91 14.84 -5.32
N PRO A 480 48.79 13.92 -4.86
CA PRO A 480 49.13 12.73 -5.63
C PRO A 480 47.88 11.93 -6.04
N LYS A 481 47.89 11.45 -7.28
CA LYS A 481 46.73 10.71 -7.86
C LYS A 481 46.61 9.27 -7.39
N LYS A 482 47.67 8.71 -6.80
CA LYS A 482 47.71 7.33 -6.31
C LYS A 482 48.17 7.31 -4.87
N LEU A 483 47.53 6.47 -4.08
CA LEU A 483 47.80 6.33 -2.65
C LEU A 483 49.28 6.07 -2.34
N LYS A 484 49.94 5.20 -3.12
CA LYS A 484 51.37 4.87 -2.97
C LYS A 484 52.34 6.07 -3.11
N ASN A 485 51.86 7.16 -3.71
CA ASN A 485 52.64 8.38 -3.90
C ASN A 485 52.40 9.44 -2.83
N ILE A 486 51.54 9.15 -1.83
CA ILE A 486 51.25 10.05 -0.73
C ILE A 486 52.13 9.68 0.46
N ASN A 487 52.76 10.71 1.04
CA ASN A 487 53.51 10.52 2.29
C ASN A 487 52.53 10.08 3.40
N PRO A 488 52.76 8.93 4.05
CA PRO A 488 51.87 8.45 5.14
C PRO A 488 51.70 9.42 6.33
N ARG A 489 52.61 10.39 6.47
CA ARG A 489 52.56 11.44 7.49
C ARG A 489 51.84 12.70 7.04
N ASP A 490 51.47 12.79 5.77
CA ASP A 490 50.71 13.94 5.25
C ASP A 490 49.21 13.66 5.37
N GLU A 491 48.68 13.91 6.56
CA GLU A 491 47.29 13.68 6.89
C GLU A 491 46.33 14.45 5.96
N LYS A 492 46.71 15.67 5.53
CA LYS A 492 45.89 16.49 4.63
C LYS A 492 45.79 15.89 3.23
N ALA A 493 46.89 15.38 2.72
CA ALA A 493 46.91 14.72 1.42
C ALA A 493 46.15 13.37 1.45
N LEU A 494 46.29 12.63 2.53
CA LEU A 494 45.53 11.38 2.75
C LEU A 494 44.03 11.63 2.85
N GLU A 495 43.62 12.59 3.68
CA GLU A 495 42.23 12.97 3.83
C GLU A 495 41.61 13.39 2.49
N PHE A 496 42.30 14.26 1.75
CA PHE A 496 41.82 14.68 0.44
C PHE A 496 41.73 13.53 -0.56
N TYR A 497 42.70 12.62 -0.56
CA TYR A 497 42.70 11.47 -1.45
C TYR A 497 41.53 10.54 -1.20
N TYR A 498 41.31 10.10 0.06
CA TYR A 498 40.20 9.22 0.40
C TYR A 498 38.87 9.90 0.14
N PHE A 499 38.73 11.17 0.49
CA PHE A 499 37.54 11.93 0.19
C PHE A 499 37.29 12.01 -1.32
N ALA A 500 38.27 12.38 -2.12
CA ALA A 500 38.10 12.49 -3.56
C ALA A 500 37.74 11.15 -4.21
N TRP A 501 38.32 10.06 -3.69
CA TRP A 501 37.98 8.73 -4.15
C TRP A 501 36.55 8.33 -3.81
N LEU A 502 36.14 8.44 -2.56
CA LEU A 502 34.77 8.11 -2.11
C LEU A 502 33.73 9.01 -2.78
N TYR A 503 33.93 10.32 -2.73
CA TYR A 503 33.01 11.31 -3.30
C TYR A 503 32.89 11.18 -4.83
N GLY A 504 33.90 10.70 -5.48
CA GLY A 504 33.92 10.47 -6.93
C GLY A 504 33.22 9.19 -7.36
N ASN A 505 33.21 8.18 -6.50
CA ASN A 505 32.71 6.84 -6.77
C ASN A 505 31.46 6.49 -5.93
N LYS A 506 30.65 7.50 -5.60
CA LYS A 506 29.39 7.31 -4.86
C LYS A 506 28.52 6.20 -5.44
N GLY A 507 27.80 5.48 -4.58
CA GLY A 507 26.82 4.49 -5.00
C GLY A 507 26.61 3.38 -3.97
N VAL A 508 25.61 2.57 -4.19
CA VAL A 508 25.20 1.51 -3.26
C VAL A 508 26.31 0.48 -3.01
N ILE A 509 27.14 0.18 -4.02
CA ILE A 509 28.25 -0.79 -3.90
C ILE A 509 29.33 -0.25 -2.96
N ILE A 510 29.69 1.02 -3.08
CA ILE A 510 30.65 1.68 -2.18
C ILE A 510 30.07 1.74 -0.76
N GLY A 511 28.77 2.08 -0.64
CA GLY A 511 28.09 2.05 0.65
C GLY A 511 28.15 0.68 1.31
N ARG A 512 27.90 -0.37 0.58
CA ARG A 512 28.02 -1.75 1.04
C ARG A 512 29.43 -2.08 1.51
N ALA A 513 30.45 -1.79 0.69
CA ALA A 513 31.84 -2.04 1.05
C ALA A 513 32.24 -1.28 2.33
N LEU A 514 31.83 -0.02 2.49
CA LEU A 514 32.00 0.73 3.74
C LEU A 514 31.31 0.03 4.90
N GLY A 515 30.07 -0.45 4.70
CA GLY A 515 29.31 -1.18 5.71
C GLY A 515 30.00 -2.46 6.17
N GLU A 516 30.61 -3.22 5.26
CA GLU A 516 31.31 -4.47 5.52
C GLU A 516 32.67 -4.27 6.22
N HIS A 517 33.34 -3.16 5.97
CA HIS A 517 34.68 -2.89 6.49
C HIS A 517 34.72 -2.08 7.79
N LEU A 518 33.78 -1.16 8.03
CA LEU A 518 33.76 -0.31 9.20
C LEU A 518 33.31 -1.09 10.44
N THR A 519 34.07 -0.96 11.53
CA THR A 519 33.67 -1.44 12.86
C THR A 519 33.05 -0.30 13.67
N GLU A 520 32.53 -0.58 14.86
CA GLU A 520 31.91 0.42 15.73
C GLU A 520 32.74 1.70 15.92
N LYS A 521 34.07 1.58 15.90
CA LYS A 521 35.00 2.70 16.12
C LYS A 521 35.08 3.68 14.96
N GLU A 522 34.84 3.19 13.74
CA GLU A 522 34.94 3.96 12.52
C GLU A 522 33.59 4.49 12.05
N ILE A 523 32.47 4.02 12.64
CA ILE A 523 31.15 4.54 12.30
C ILE A 523 31.04 5.98 12.79
N PRO A 524 30.75 6.96 11.92
CA PRO A 524 30.58 8.36 12.29
C PRO A 524 29.53 8.55 13.39
N ALA A 525 29.80 9.44 14.35
CA ALA A 525 28.91 9.67 15.48
C ALA A 525 27.52 10.19 15.07
N ALA A 526 27.43 10.96 13.98
CA ALA A 526 26.15 11.41 13.42
C ALA A 526 25.29 10.23 12.97
N PHE A 527 25.88 9.21 12.33
CA PHE A 527 25.15 8.04 11.83
C PHE A 527 24.67 7.14 12.98
N ALA A 528 25.53 6.92 13.98
CA ALA A 528 25.15 6.19 15.20
C ALA A 528 23.96 6.85 15.90
N LYS A 529 23.94 8.19 16.01
CA LYS A 529 22.81 8.95 16.59
C LYS A 529 21.52 8.79 15.79
N VAL A 530 21.59 8.76 14.46
CA VAL A 530 20.42 8.52 13.59
C VAL A 530 19.83 7.14 13.85
N ILE A 531 20.68 6.12 13.88
CA ILE A 531 20.26 4.72 14.11
C ILE A 531 19.67 4.55 15.51
N GLU A 532 20.32 5.11 16.54
CA GLU A 532 19.84 5.07 17.93
C GLU A 532 18.51 5.82 18.10
N ALA A 533 18.36 7.00 17.46
CA ALA A 533 17.11 7.75 17.47
C ALA A 533 15.97 6.97 16.82
N ALA A 534 16.23 6.30 15.69
CA ALA A 534 15.24 5.47 15.01
C ALA A 534 14.83 4.27 15.87
N LYS A 535 15.80 3.59 16.51
CA LYS A 535 15.53 2.51 17.45
C LYS A 535 14.62 2.96 18.59
N LYS A 536 14.97 4.07 19.23
CA LYS A 536 14.17 4.62 20.36
C LYS A 536 12.75 4.99 19.96
N LEU A 537 12.54 5.43 18.70
CA LEU A 537 11.21 5.77 18.18
C LEU A 537 10.41 4.53 17.77
N ALA A 538 11.07 3.44 17.45
CA ALA A 538 10.44 2.18 17.08
C ALA A 538 10.04 1.30 18.28
N GLU A 539 10.68 1.51 19.44
CA GLU A 539 10.33 0.89 20.74
C GLU A 539 9.09 1.52 21.36
#